data_73e1ee8fb1bfc9362da7cc5e9439caae
#
_entry.id   73e1ee8fb1bfc9362da7cc5e9439caae
#
_cell.length_a   1.000
_cell.length_b   1.000
_cell.length_c   1.000
_cell.angle_alpha   90.00
_cell.angle_beta   90.00
_cell.angle_gamma   90.00
#
_symmetry.space_group_name_H-M   'P 1'
#
loop_
_entity.id
_entity.type
_entity.pdbx_description
1 polymer ?
#
loop_
_entity_poly.entity_id
_entity_poly.type
_entity_poly.pdbx_seq_one_letter_code
_entity_poly.pdbx_strand_id
1 'polypeptide(L)'
;MFAGIPAAFAQDEGVGEVVVTAMRREADDYTADMPAVGLRRKADFAVAQVSVMGDSRDKAQREGEIYDMIRAAIAAAPRAGVQLAYGERTLQPLSLANYRELTLSGDGRPDSQRARFLVKVPLTGTMDAQGAQGAITAFVKAVKPVGRAQMAESDDLTLSVVAPDQYRGAIADAIAADGKAMAARLGPDYGVEIEGLNRPVEWARAGLSEVLLYMPYRLLVVPRR
;
A
#
# COMPACT_ATOMS: atom_id res chain seq x y z
N MET A 1 28.78 -42.35 -14.79
CA MET A 1 28.86 -41.57 -13.53
C MET A 1 28.43 -40.15 -13.87
N PHE A 2 27.13 -39.86 -13.73
CA PHE A 2 26.58 -38.56 -14.05
C PHE A 2 26.41 -37.78 -12.72
N ALA A 3 27.15 -36.68 -12.61
CA ALA A 3 27.04 -35.75 -11.49
C ALA A 3 25.82 -34.84 -11.72
N GLY A 4 24.84 -34.95 -10.84
CA GLY A 4 23.69 -34.04 -10.81
C GLY A 4 24.11 -32.69 -10.27
N ILE A 5 23.75 -31.61 -11.00
CA ILE A 5 23.86 -30.21 -10.57
C ILE A 5 22.66 -29.93 -9.69
N PRO A 6 22.81 -29.42 -8.45
CA PRO A 6 21.69 -29.01 -7.65
C PRO A 6 21.05 -27.74 -8.26
N ALA A 7 19.74 -27.77 -8.49
CA ALA A 7 18.96 -26.59 -8.85
C ALA A 7 19.04 -25.59 -7.72
N ALA A 8 19.58 -24.41 -7.98
CA ALA A 8 19.50 -23.26 -7.11
C ALA A 8 18.03 -22.80 -7.08
N PHE A 9 17.41 -22.87 -5.91
CA PHE A 9 16.13 -22.22 -5.66
C PHE A 9 16.36 -20.71 -5.75
N ALA A 10 15.81 -20.09 -6.78
CA ALA A 10 15.68 -18.65 -6.83
C ALA A 10 14.79 -18.25 -5.66
N GLN A 11 15.35 -17.53 -4.70
CA GLN A 11 14.57 -16.80 -3.71
C GLN A 11 13.77 -15.75 -4.48
N ASP A 12 12.46 -15.91 -4.47
CA ASP A 12 11.51 -14.90 -4.91
C ASP A 12 11.69 -13.70 -3.94
N GLU A 13 12.51 -12.73 -4.34
CA GLU A 13 12.62 -11.45 -3.64
C GLU A 13 11.26 -10.77 -3.77
N GLY A 14 10.45 -10.92 -2.72
CA GLY A 14 9.11 -10.40 -2.65
C GLY A 14 9.08 -8.93 -3.06
N VAL A 15 8.40 -8.65 -4.15
CA VAL A 15 8.16 -7.29 -4.66
C VAL A 15 7.46 -6.49 -3.56
N GLY A 16 8.18 -5.61 -2.88
CA GLY A 16 7.68 -4.85 -1.75
C GLY A 16 6.49 -3.97 -2.17
N GLU A 17 5.33 -4.20 -1.59
CA GLU A 17 4.16 -3.33 -1.75
C GLU A 17 4.05 -2.40 -0.53
N VAL A 18 3.84 -1.10 -0.78
CA VAL A 18 3.71 -0.07 0.24
C VAL A 18 2.30 0.51 0.27
N VAL A 19 1.80 0.77 1.46
CA VAL A 19 0.52 1.46 1.67
C VAL A 19 0.75 2.95 1.75
N VAL A 20 -0.04 3.69 0.98
CA VAL A 20 -0.12 5.15 1.05
C VAL A 20 -1.22 5.51 2.03
N THR A 21 -0.87 5.70 3.30
CA THR A 21 -1.81 6.23 4.29
C THR A 21 -2.15 7.67 3.94
N ALA A 22 -3.45 7.96 3.86
CA ALA A 22 -3.92 9.31 3.64
C ALA A 22 -3.62 10.16 4.88
N MET A 23 -2.50 10.86 4.91
CA MET A 23 -2.51 12.13 5.60
C MET A 23 -3.40 13.06 4.76
N ARG A 24 -4.55 13.44 5.28
CA ARG A 24 -5.36 14.53 4.75
C ARG A 24 -4.55 15.82 4.92
N ARG A 25 -3.64 16.07 3.99
CA ARG A 25 -3.09 17.41 3.80
C ARG A 25 -4.12 18.17 2.97
N GLU A 26 -4.61 19.23 3.53
CA GLU A 26 -5.35 20.23 2.77
C GLU A 26 -4.47 20.69 1.61
N ALA A 27 -5.10 21.02 0.47
CA ALA A 27 -4.41 21.31 -0.80
C ALA A 27 -3.42 22.50 -0.73
N ASP A 28 -3.35 23.21 0.38
CA ASP A 28 -2.53 24.39 0.60
C ASP A 28 -1.23 24.15 1.39
N ASP A 29 -0.99 22.92 1.89
CA ASP A 29 0.27 22.59 2.56
C ASP A 29 1.37 22.27 1.53
N TYR A 30 1.89 23.31 0.89
CA TYR A 30 3.17 23.27 0.21
C TYR A 30 4.27 23.10 1.27
N THR A 31 4.61 21.86 1.59
CA THR A 31 5.75 21.60 2.46
C THR A 31 7.02 21.70 1.63
N ALA A 32 8.05 22.37 2.15
CA ALA A 32 9.36 22.49 1.55
C ALA A 32 10.02 21.12 1.22
N ASP A 33 9.48 20.03 1.79
CA ASP A 33 9.97 18.66 1.60
C ASP A 33 9.35 17.94 0.40
N MET A 34 8.28 18.48 -0.22
CA MET A 34 7.68 17.90 -1.41
C MET A 34 8.26 18.57 -2.65
N PRO A 35 9.06 17.86 -3.45
CA PRO A 35 9.70 18.44 -4.62
C PRO A 35 8.67 18.78 -5.72
N ALA A 36 9.00 19.79 -6.54
CA ALA A 36 8.17 20.23 -7.66
C ALA A 36 8.02 19.15 -8.75
N VAL A 37 9.00 18.25 -8.86
CA VAL A 37 9.05 17.20 -9.88
C VAL A 37 8.79 15.84 -9.24
N GLY A 38 7.84 15.11 -9.78
CA GLY A 38 7.50 13.75 -9.42
C GLY A 38 6.69 13.08 -10.52
N LEU A 39 6.40 11.81 -10.36
CA LEU A 39 5.59 11.01 -11.26
C LEU A 39 4.19 10.82 -10.67
N ARG A 40 3.19 11.50 -11.24
CA ARG A 40 1.79 11.27 -10.90
C ARG A 40 1.26 10.07 -11.66
N ARG A 41 0.65 9.12 -10.94
CA ARG A 41 0.05 7.94 -11.56
C ARG A 41 -1.14 7.43 -10.75
N LYS A 42 -1.96 6.58 -11.37
CA LYS A 42 -2.97 5.81 -10.68
C LYS A 42 -2.29 4.81 -9.73
N ALA A 43 -2.79 4.66 -8.51
CA ALA A 43 -2.33 3.63 -7.58
C ALA A 43 -2.65 2.23 -8.10
N ASP A 44 -1.96 1.21 -7.60
CA ASP A 44 -2.20 -0.17 -8.04
C ASP A 44 -3.42 -0.77 -7.33
N PHE A 45 -3.62 -0.40 -6.06
CA PHE A 45 -4.76 -0.87 -5.27
C PHE A 45 -5.37 0.26 -4.44
N ALA A 46 -6.68 0.15 -4.22
CA ALA A 46 -7.36 0.76 -3.10
C ALA A 46 -7.42 -0.24 -1.95
N VAL A 47 -7.19 0.22 -0.73
CA VAL A 47 -6.98 -0.61 0.45
C VAL A 47 -7.81 -0.08 1.60
N ALA A 48 -8.60 -0.94 2.23
CA ALA A 48 -9.28 -0.61 3.47
C ALA A 48 -8.91 -1.60 4.57
N GLN A 49 -8.81 -1.09 5.80
CA GLN A 49 -8.64 -1.95 6.97
C GLN A 49 -9.97 -2.59 7.33
N VAL A 50 -9.93 -3.88 7.58
CA VAL A 50 -11.07 -4.68 8.05
C VAL A 50 -10.72 -5.30 9.39
N SER A 51 -11.69 -5.31 10.29
CA SER A 51 -11.60 -6.00 11.58
C SER A 51 -12.61 -7.12 11.67
N VAL A 52 -12.19 -8.25 12.22
CA VAL A 52 -13.07 -9.33 12.68
C VAL A 52 -13.08 -9.28 14.19
N MET A 53 -14.25 -9.05 14.79
CA MET A 53 -14.44 -8.91 16.22
C MET A 53 -15.37 -10.02 16.73
N GLY A 54 -15.00 -10.65 17.85
CA GLY A 54 -15.81 -11.65 18.55
C GLY A 54 -15.96 -11.29 20.02
N ASP A 55 -17.13 -11.60 20.61
CA ASP A 55 -17.47 -11.30 22.01
C ASP A 55 -18.06 -12.49 22.75
N SER A 56 -17.77 -13.71 22.31
CA SER A 56 -18.11 -14.93 23.06
C SER A 56 -17.39 -14.95 24.42
N ARG A 57 -18.10 -15.29 25.50
CA ARG A 57 -17.52 -15.24 26.85
C ARG A 57 -16.36 -16.20 27.02
N ASP A 58 -16.51 -17.43 26.50
CA ASP A 58 -15.40 -18.38 26.48
C ASP A 58 -14.31 -17.93 25.55
N LYS A 59 -13.07 -17.84 26.02
CA LYS A 59 -11.92 -17.33 25.25
C LYS A 59 -11.60 -18.23 24.08
N ALA A 60 -11.59 -19.55 24.26
CA ALA A 60 -11.21 -20.49 23.20
C ALA A 60 -12.26 -20.50 22.09
N GLN A 61 -13.55 -20.44 22.46
CA GLN A 61 -14.63 -20.28 21.49
C GLN A 61 -14.53 -18.99 20.72
N ARG A 62 -14.29 -17.86 21.40
CA ARG A 62 -14.15 -16.54 20.78
C ARG A 62 -13.00 -16.51 19.76
N GLU A 63 -11.83 -17.00 20.14
CA GLU A 63 -10.66 -17.08 19.25
C GLU A 63 -10.95 -18.00 18.05
N GLY A 64 -11.60 -19.15 18.29
CA GLY A 64 -12.03 -20.04 17.22
C GLY A 64 -12.97 -19.38 16.22
N GLU A 65 -14.03 -18.71 16.71
CA GLU A 65 -14.99 -18.00 15.86
C GLU A 65 -14.32 -16.88 15.01
N ILE A 66 -13.39 -16.11 15.60
CA ILE A 66 -12.65 -15.08 14.88
C ILE A 66 -11.80 -15.70 13.76
N TYR A 67 -11.01 -16.73 14.05
CA TYR A 67 -10.17 -17.37 13.03
C TYR A 67 -10.98 -18.10 11.97
N ASP A 68 -12.12 -18.70 12.32
CA ASP A 68 -13.02 -19.33 11.36
C ASP A 68 -13.64 -18.31 10.40
N MET A 69 -13.98 -17.12 10.91
CA MET A 69 -14.46 -16.05 10.08
C MET A 69 -13.37 -15.50 9.13
N ILE A 70 -12.13 -15.39 9.60
CA ILE A 70 -10.98 -15.01 8.75
C ILE A 70 -10.78 -16.06 7.65
N ARG A 71 -10.85 -17.35 7.95
CA ARG A 71 -10.79 -18.42 6.95
C ARG A 71 -11.91 -18.31 5.91
N ALA A 72 -13.13 -17.99 6.35
CA ALA A 72 -14.26 -17.76 5.45
C ALA A 72 -14.00 -16.55 4.53
N ALA A 73 -13.43 -15.46 5.06
CA ALA A 73 -13.04 -14.30 4.29
C ALA A 73 -11.97 -14.66 3.23
N ILE A 74 -10.93 -15.41 3.61
CA ILE A 74 -9.90 -15.88 2.67
C ILE A 74 -10.50 -16.71 1.54
N ALA A 75 -11.42 -17.62 1.85
CA ALA A 75 -12.08 -18.46 0.86
C ALA A 75 -13.02 -17.66 -0.09
N ALA A 76 -13.61 -16.56 0.40
CA ALA A 76 -14.51 -15.71 -0.37
C ALA A 76 -13.78 -14.70 -1.27
N ALA A 77 -12.58 -14.27 -0.89
CA ALA A 77 -11.84 -13.19 -1.54
C ALA A 77 -11.64 -13.36 -3.06
N PRO A 78 -11.24 -14.52 -3.61
CA PRO A 78 -11.05 -14.69 -5.05
C PRO A 78 -12.33 -14.47 -5.86
N ARG A 79 -13.48 -14.89 -5.33
CA ARG A 79 -14.78 -14.72 -6.01
C ARG A 79 -15.25 -13.27 -6.01
N ALA A 80 -14.85 -12.52 -4.99
CA ALA A 80 -15.16 -11.11 -4.87
C ALA A 80 -14.18 -10.21 -5.65
N GLY A 81 -13.13 -10.77 -6.25
CA GLY A 81 -12.10 -10.00 -6.96
C GLY A 81 -11.25 -9.14 -6.02
N VAL A 82 -11.18 -9.48 -4.74
CA VAL A 82 -10.37 -8.78 -3.75
C VAL A 82 -9.17 -9.62 -3.33
N GLN A 83 -8.15 -8.96 -2.81
CA GLN A 83 -6.98 -9.59 -2.20
C GLN A 83 -6.95 -9.25 -0.71
N LEU A 84 -6.49 -10.18 0.10
CA LEU A 84 -6.32 -9.96 1.52
C LEU A 84 -4.84 -9.86 1.84
N ALA A 85 -4.48 -8.94 2.73
CA ALA A 85 -3.11 -8.72 3.15
C ALA A 85 -3.04 -8.32 4.62
N TYR A 86 -1.86 -8.39 5.21
CA TYR A 86 -1.55 -7.89 6.54
C TYR A 86 -0.14 -7.29 6.57
N GLY A 87 0.16 -6.50 7.59
CA GLY A 87 1.42 -5.78 7.74
C GLY A 87 1.19 -4.28 7.82
N GLU A 88 2.20 -3.55 8.29
CA GLU A 88 2.12 -2.09 8.48
C GLU A 88 2.87 -1.33 7.36
N ARG A 89 4.13 -1.68 7.12
CA ARG A 89 4.99 -1.03 6.13
C ARG A 89 5.10 -1.84 4.84
N THR A 90 5.31 -3.13 5.00
CA THR A 90 5.36 -4.07 3.88
C THR A 90 4.19 -5.01 4.01
N LEU A 91 3.39 -5.08 2.96
CA LEU A 91 2.22 -5.95 2.96
C LEU A 91 2.60 -7.36 2.56
N GLN A 92 2.09 -8.32 3.33
CA GLN A 92 2.16 -9.74 3.02
C GLN A 92 0.78 -10.27 2.66
N PRO A 93 0.65 -11.16 1.68
CA PRO A 93 -0.62 -11.79 1.37
C PRO A 93 -1.14 -12.60 2.57
N LEU A 94 -2.40 -12.38 2.93
CA LEU A 94 -3.09 -13.18 3.95
C LEU A 94 -3.66 -14.45 3.31
N SER A 95 -3.31 -15.59 3.85
CA SER A 95 -3.66 -16.91 3.31
C SER A 95 -3.99 -17.92 4.43
N LEU A 96 -4.43 -19.11 4.03
CA LEU A 96 -4.66 -20.21 4.99
C LEU A 96 -3.37 -20.71 5.67
N ALA A 97 -2.19 -20.36 5.14
CA ALA A 97 -0.91 -20.75 5.74
C ALA A 97 -0.51 -19.84 6.90
N ASN A 98 -0.95 -18.55 6.90
CA ASN A 98 -0.45 -17.54 7.84
C ASN A 98 -1.53 -16.76 8.61
N TYR A 99 -2.82 -17.03 8.40
CA TYR A 99 -3.90 -16.27 9.05
C TYR A 99 -3.85 -16.26 10.58
N ARG A 100 -3.22 -17.29 11.19
CA ARG A 100 -3.03 -17.37 12.64
C ARG A 100 -1.93 -16.46 13.18
N GLU A 101 -1.12 -15.86 12.30
CA GLU A 101 -0.12 -14.84 12.67
C GLU A 101 -0.78 -13.50 12.99
N LEU A 102 -2.05 -13.31 12.60
CA LEU A 102 -2.80 -12.12 12.98
C LEU A 102 -2.96 -12.02 14.48
N THR A 103 -2.48 -10.94 15.07
CA THR A 103 -2.58 -10.68 16.49
C THR A 103 -4.03 -10.40 16.90
N LEU A 104 -4.53 -11.13 17.89
CA LEU A 104 -5.80 -10.84 18.53
C LEU A 104 -5.58 -9.78 19.63
N SER A 105 -6.16 -8.61 19.44
CA SER A 105 -6.11 -7.50 20.40
C SER A 105 -7.45 -7.31 21.11
N GLY A 106 -7.43 -6.94 22.39
CA GLY A 106 -8.64 -6.49 23.09
C GLY A 106 -9.18 -5.18 22.51
N ASP A 107 -10.46 -4.90 22.69
CA ASP A 107 -11.12 -3.67 22.25
C ASP A 107 -11.58 -2.80 23.43
N GLY A 108 -11.05 -3.02 24.61
CA GLY A 108 -11.42 -2.32 25.84
C GLY A 108 -12.55 -3.00 26.63
N ARG A 109 -13.13 -4.10 26.12
CA ARG A 109 -14.11 -4.93 26.83
C ARG A 109 -13.45 -6.23 27.29
N PRO A 110 -13.75 -6.73 28.52
CA PRO A 110 -13.08 -7.92 29.06
C PRO A 110 -13.22 -9.18 28.19
N ASP A 111 -14.37 -9.35 27.55
CA ASP A 111 -14.72 -10.56 26.78
C ASP A 111 -14.76 -10.31 25.27
N SER A 112 -14.04 -9.33 24.78
CA SER A 112 -13.99 -9.00 23.35
C SER A 112 -12.56 -8.99 22.83
N GLN A 113 -12.38 -9.55 21.63
CA GLN A 113 -11.11 -9.55 20.90
C GLN A 113 -11.38 -9.25 19.43
N ARG A 114 -10.37 -8.72 18.76
CA ARG A 114 -10.40 -8.47 17.32
C ARG A 114 -9.08 -8.78 16.65
N ALA A 115 -9.17 -9.26 15.42
CA ALA A 115 -8.07 -9.30 14.47
C ALA A 115 -8.28 -8.21 13.41
N ARG A 116 -7.19 -7.68 12.83
CA ARG A 116 -7.22 -6.72 11.74
C ARG A 116 -6.41 -7.24 10.57
N PHE A 117 -6.91 -6.98 9.38
CA PHE A 117 -6.22 -7.23 8.13
C PHE A 117 -6.67 -6.21 7.07
N LEU A 118 -6.08 -6.25 5.91
CA LEU A 118 -6.36 -5.32 4.81
C LEU A 118 -7.08 -6.05 3.68
N VAL A 119 -8.09 -5.38 3.13
CA VAL A 119 -8.76 -5.79 1.89
C VAL A 119 -8.32 -4.84 0.79
N LYS A 120 -7.80 -5.41 -0.30
CA LYS A 120 -7.23 -4.69 -1.44
C LYS A 120 -8.06 -4.94 -2.68
N VAL A 121 -8.40 -3.88 -3.40
CA VAL A 121 -9.08 -3.94 -4.69
C VAL A 121 -8.16 -3.37 -5.76
N PRO A 122 -7.85 -4.12 -6.85
CA PRO A 122 -7.02 -3.62 -7.93
C PRO A 122 -7.69 -2.43 -8.64
N LEU A 123 -6.96 -1.33 -8.82
CA LEU A 123 -7.42 -0.14 -9.55
C LEU A 123 -7.13 -0.27 -11.05
N THR A 124 -7.53 -1.37 -11.67
CA THR A 124 -7.32 -1.65 -13.09
C THR A 124 -8.49 -1.18 -13.95
N GLY A 125 -8.23 -0.88 -15.22
CA GLY A 125 -9.26 -0.45 -16.15
C GLY A 125 -10.01 0.79 -15.64
N THR A 126 -11.33 0.71 -15.60
CA THR A 126 -12.24 1.79 -15.15
C THR A 126 -12.46 1.81 -13.62
N MET A 127 -11.91 0.83 -12.87
CA MET A 127 -12.06 0.80 -11.41
C MET A 127 -11.40 2.03 -10.78
N ASP A 128 -12.16 2.80 -10.03
CA ASP A 128 -11.71 3.96 -9.26
C ASP A 128 -11.85 3.70 -7.75
N ALA A 129 -11.50 4.69 -6.94
CA ALA A 129 -11.57 4.58 -5.49
C ALA A 129 -13.01 4.36 -4.98
N GLN A 130 -14.02 4.97 -5.61
CA GLN A 130 -15.42 4.81 -5.22
C GLN A 130 -15.92 3.40 -5.55
N GLY A 131 -15.63 2.89 -6.75
CA GLY A 131 -15.94 1.52 -7.14
C GLY A 131 -15.24 0.49 -6.24
N ALA A 132 -13.98 0.76 -5.89
CA ALA A 132 -13.22 -0.09 -4.98
C ALA A 132 -13.81 -0.11 -3.56
N GLN A 133 -14.23 1.04 -3.02
CA GLN A 133 -14.93 1.12 -1.74
C GLN A 133 -16.21 0.28 -1.77
N GLY A 134 -17.01 0.42 -2.84
CA GLY A 134 -18.22 -0.40 -3.02
C GLY A 134 -17.93 -1.90 -3.05
N ALA A 135 -16.85 -2.31 -3.72
CA ALA A 135 -16.44 -3.71 -3.78
C ALA A 135 -16.01 -4.25 -2.40
N ILE A 136 -15.28 -3.44 -1.61
CA ILE A 136 -14.88 -3.80 -0.24
C ILE A 136 -16.12 -3.96 0.65
N THR A 137 -17.02 -2.98 0.62
CA THR A 137 -18.28 -3.02 1.39
C THR A 137 -19.11 -4.26 1.03
N ALA A 138 -19.23 -4.56 -0.26
CA ALA A 138 -19.96 -5.74 -0.72
C ALA A 138 -19.29 -7.03 -0.24
N PHE A 139 -17.96 -7.12 -0.31
CA PHE A 139 -17.19 -8.25 0.21
C PHE A 139 -17.44 -8.47 1.71
N VAL A 140 -17.30 -7.41 2.52
CA VAL A 140 -17.49 -7.47 3.98
C VAL A 140 -18.90 -7.97 4.33
N LYS A 141 -19.93 -7.49 3.62
CA LYS A 141 -21.31 -7.92 3.81
C LYS A 141 -21.60 -9.36 3.34
N ALA A 142 -20.84 -9.84 2.36
CA ALA A 142 -21.02 -11.19 1.81
C ALA A 142 -20.44 -12.29 2.71
N VAL A 143 -19.42 -11.98 3.53
CA VAL A 143 -18.85 -12.93 4.49
C VAL A 143 -19.80 -13.11 5.65
N LYS A 144 -20.34 -14.31 5.80
CA LYS A 144 -21.32 -14.61 6.84
C LYS A 144 -20.64 -14.61 8.23
N PRO A 145 -21.31 -14.08 9.26
CA PRO A 145 -20.88 -14.19 10.64
C PRO A 145 -20.65 -15.65 11.05
N VAL A 146 -19.66 -15.87 11.91
CA VAL A 146 -19.38 -17.20 12.50
C VAL A 146 -19.55 -17.10 14.01
N GLY A 147 -20.55 -17.79 14.55
CA GLY A 147 -20.93 -17.64 15.95
C GLY A 147 -21.27 -16.19 16.27
N ARG A 148 -20.50 -15.58 17.18
CA ARG A 148 -20.61 -14.16 17.52
C ARG A 148 -19.56 -13.28 16.85
N ALA A 149 -18.69 -13.85 16.01
CA ALA A 149 -17.72 -13.08 15.25
C ALA A 149 -18.40 -12.33 14.11
N GLN A 150 -18.05 -11.05 13.97
CA GLN A 150 -18.55 -10.15 12.94
C GLN A 150 -17.39 -9.42 12.27
N MET A 151 -17.54 -9.10 10.98
CA MET A 151 -16.57 -8.37 10.20
C MET A 151 -17.09 -6.97 9.92
N ALA A 152 -16.23 -5.96 10.09
CA ALA A 152 -16.51 -4.56 9.81
C ALA A 152 -15.33 -3.92 9.10
N GLU A 153 -15.60 -3.04 8.16
CA GLU A 153 -14.62 -2.21 7.50
C GLU A 153 -14.40 -0.89 8.25
N SER A 154 -13.21 -0.31 8.10
CA SER A 154 -12.91 1.07 8.49
C SER A 154 -13.38 2.02 7.39
N ASP A 155 -13.79 3.22 7.75
CA ASP A 155 -14.23 4.25 6.80
C ASP A 155 -13.07 4.84 5.97
N ASP A 156 -11.82 4.55 6.33
CA ASP A 156 -10.64 5.09 5.68
C ASP A 156 -10.17 4.22 4.52
N LEU A 157 -10.37 4.72 3.30
CA LEU A 157 -9.80 4.14 2.09
C LEU A 157 -8.40 4.72 1.83
N THR A 158 -7.40 3.85 1.83
CA THR A 158 -6.01 4.19 1.49
C THR A 158 -5.65 3.67 0.10
N LEU A 159 -4.48 4.06 -0.40
CA LEU A 159 -3.96 3.60 -1.68
C LEU A 159 -2.68 2.81 -1.46
N SER A 160 -2.36 1.88 -2.37
CA SER A 160 -1.06 1.22 -2.34
C SER A 160 -0.40 1.19 -3.71
N VAL A 161 0.93 1.17 -3.70
CA VAL A 161 1.78 1.07 -4.89
C VAL A 161 2.73 -0.09 -4.71
N VAL A 162 2.78 -0.95 -5.73
CA VAL A 162 3.70 -2.09 -5.77
C VAL A 162 5.06 -1.62 -6.26
N ALA A 163 6.12 -1.99 -5.55
CA ALA A 163 7.51 -1.71 -5.89
C ALA A 163 7.75 -0.26 -6.37
N PRO A 164 7.54 0.77 -5.54
CA PRO A 164 7.66 2.17 -5.95
C PRO A 164 9.04 2.49 -6.53
N ASP A 165 10.09 1.82 -6.11
CA ASP A 165 11.46 2.02 -6.61
C ASP A 165 11.65 1.65 -8.08
N GLN A 166 10.75 0.89 -8.70
CA GLN A 166 10.77 0.65 -10.14
C GLN A 166 10.61 1.95 -10.96
N TYR A 167 10.03 2.98 -10.39
CA TYR A 167 9.80 4.29 -11.02
C TYR A 167 10.97 5.27 -10.84
N ARG A 168 12.01 4.87 -10.09
CA ARG A 168 13.15 5.73 -9.78
C ARG A 168 13.81 6.32 -11.02
N GLY A 169 14.03 5.50 -12.05
CA GLY A 169 14.64 5.96 -13.31
C GLY A 169 13.83 7.08 -13.96
N ALA A 170 12.51 6.87 -14.13
CA ALA A 170 11.62 7.86 -14.74
C ALA A 170 11.55 9.17 -13.92
N ILE A 171 11.60 9.09 -12.60
CA ILE A 171 11.61 10.27 -11.72
C ILE A 171 12.96 11.01 -11.86
N ALA A 172 14.09 10.29 -11.88
CA ALA A 172 15.40 10.89 -12.06
C ALA A 172 15.54 11.60 -13.43
N ASP A 173 15.01 10.99 -14.50
CA ASP A 173 14.99 11.58 -15.84
C ASP A 173 14.17 12.88 -15.87
N ALA A 174 13.01 12.90 -15.21
CA ALA A 174 12.16 14.09 -15.10
C ALA A 174 12.88 15.23 -14.33
N ILE A 175 13.54 14.89 -13.20
CA ILE A 175 14.34 15.86 -12.43
C ILE A 175 15.51 16.42 -13.27
N ALA A 176 16.21 15.56 -14.01
CA ALA A 176 17.31 15.99 -14.87
C ALA A 176 16.83 16.89 -16.03
N ALA A 177 15.67 16.59 -16.60
CA ALA A 177 15.05 17.39 -17.64
C ALA A 177 14.63 18.78 -17.12
N ASP A 178 14.01 18.85 -15.94
CA ASP A 178 13.63 20.11 -15.29
C ASP A 178 14.86 20.95 -14.96
N GLY A 179 15.91 20.35 -14.37
CA GLY A 179 17.15 21.03 -14.07
C GLY A 179 17.82 21.65 -15.32
N LYS A 180 17.88 20.91 -16.42
CA LYS A 180 18.39 21.42 -17.70
C LYS A 180 17.55 22.61 -18.21
N ALA A 181 16.23 22.51 -18.11
CA ALA A 181 15.33 23.58 -18.51
C ALA A 181 15.53 24.85 -17.65
N MET A 182 15.74 24.70 -16.34
CA MET A 182 16.02 25.82 -15.44
C MET A 182 17.36 26.48 -15.76
N ALA A 183 18.45 25.72 -15.95
CA ALA A 183 19.74 26.28 -16.34
C ALA A 183 19.66 27.01 -17.67
N ALA A 184 19.00 26.45 -18.67
CA ALA A 184 18.86 27.07 -19.99
C ALA A 184 18.18 28.45 -19.97
N ARG A 185 17.27 28.68 -19.02
CA ARG A 185 16.60 29.98 -18.83
C ARG A 185 17.54 31.08 -18.34
N LEU A 186 18.63 30.71 -17.67
CA LEU A 186 19.64 31.64 -17.14
C LEU A 186 20.79 31.87 -18.11
N GLY A 187 20.90 31.05 -19.14
CA GLY A 187 21.88 31.20 -20.22
C GLY A 187 22.87 30.02 -20.33
N PRO A 188 23.74 30.04 -21.38
CA PRO A 188 24.64 28.93 -21.68
C PRO A 188 25.74 28.71 -20.62
N ASP A 189 26.05 29.73 -19.84
CA ASP A 189 27.11 29.70 -18.84
C ASP A 189 26.66 29.05 -17.51
N TYR A 190 25.43 28.57 -17.45
CA TYR A 190 24.88 27.92 -16.27
C TYR A 190 24.70 26.41 -16.45
N GLY A 191 24.92 25.67 -15.37
CA GLY A 191 24.66 24.24 -15.22
C GLY A 191 23.80 23.97 -14.02
N VAL A 192 23.59 22.69 -13.71
CA VAL A 192 22.86 22.27 -12.51
C VAL A 192 23.69 21.30 -11.69
N GLU A 193 23.57 21.41 -10.38
CA GLU A 193 23.97 20.40 -9.40
C GLU A 193 22.69 19.85 -8.75
N ILE A 194 22.59 18.53 -8.68
CA ILE A 194 21.41 17.84 -8.12
C ILE A 194 21.90 16.89 -7.04
N GLU A 195 21.40 17.06 -5.83
CA GLU A 195 21.68 16.23 -4.68
C GLU A 195 20.41 15.45 -4.26
N GLY A 196 20.58 14.28 -3.63
CA GLY A 196 19.46 13.51 -3.07
C GLY A 196 18.93 12.40 -3.97
N LEU A 197 19.44 12.23 -5.21
CA LEU A 197 19.01 11.15 -6.10
C LEU A 197 19.36 9.73 -5.60
N ASN A 198 20.12 9.61 -4.53
CA ASN A 198 20.42 8.35 -3.83
C ASN A 198 19.35 7.93 -2.82
N ARG A 199 18.33 8.76 -2.58
CA ARG A 199 17.24 8.46 -1.63
C ARG A 199 16.23 7.50 -2.26
N PRO A 200 15.48 6.71 -1.45
CA PRO A 200 14.39 5.87 -1.94
C PRO A 200 13.26 6.73 -2.54
N VAL A 201 12.41 6.09 -3.35
CA VAL A 201 11.18 6.73 -3.83
C VAL A 201 10.21 6.88 -2.66
N GLU A 202 9.73 8.11 -2.49
CA GLU A 202 8.68 8.45 -1.54
C GLU A 202 7.36 8.67 -2.30
N TRP A 203 6.25 8.74 -1.57
CA TRP A 203 4.93 8.88 -2.17
C TRP A 203 4.02 9.75 -1.32
N ALA A 204 3.10 10.41 -1.99
CA ALA A 204 2.00 11.15 -1.40
C ALA A 204 0.70 10.88 -2.15
N ARG A 205 -0.43 11.02 -1.49
CA ARG A 205 -1.73 10.96 -2.17
C ARG A 205 -1.89 12.21 -3.04
N ALA A 206 -2.23 12.02 -4.33
CA ALA A 206 -2.39 13.10 -5.30
C ALA A 206 -3.84 13.25 -5.77
N GLY A 207 -4.73 12.33 -5.38
CA GLY A 207 -6.14 12.33 -5.74
C GLY A 207 -6.88 11.15 -5.12
N LEU A 208 -8.13 10.94 -5.52
CA LEU A 208 -8.95 9.83 -4.99
C LEU A 208 -8.34 8.46 -5.33
N SER A 209 -7.78 8.32 -6.54
CA SER A 209 -7.17 7.07 -7.03
C SER A 209 -5.72 7.27 -7.49
N GLU A 210 -5.11 8.42 -7.21
CA GLU A 210 -3.80 8.79 -7.72
C GLU A 210 -2.80 9.05 -6.60
N VAL A 211 -1.55 8.74 -6.91
CA VAL A 211 -0.39 8.99 -6.07
C VAL A 211 0.63 9.83 -6.84
N LEU A 212 1.37 10.64 -6.12
CA LEU A 212 2.60 11.28 -6.58
C LEU A 212 3.77 10.49 -6.01
N LEU A 213 4.59 9.92 -6.89
CA LEU A 213 5.86 9.30 -6.55
C LEU A 213 6.98 10.32 -6.78
N TYR A 214 7.88 10.48 -5.82
CA TYR A 214 8.95 11.45 -5.91
C TYR A 214 10.21 10.98 -5.16
N MET A 215 11.32 11.58 -5.48
CA MET A 215 12.55 11.50 -4.67
C MET A 215 12.79 12.88 -4.09
N PRO A 216 12.97 13.03 -2.78
CA PRO A 216 13.38 14.31 -2.20
C PRO A 216 14.76 14.69 -2.75
N TYR A 217 14.85 15.83 -3.44
CA TYR A 217 16.09 16.32 -4.04
C TYR A 217 16.27 17.81 -3.81
N ARG A 218 17.51 18.27 -3.97
CA ARG A 218 17.87 19.66 -4.00
C ARG A 218 18.49 19.97 -5.36
N LEU A 219 17.99 21.01 -6.02
CA LEU A 219 18.48 21.49 -7.31
C LEU A 219 19.11 22.86 -7.13
N LEU A 220 20.33 23.03 -7.59
CA LEU A 220 21.08 24.29 -7.59
C LEU A 220 21.46 24.60 -9.04
N VAL A 221 21.19 25.84 -9.47
CA VAL A 221 21.72 26.33 -10.73
C VAL A 221 23.01 27.07 -10.44
N VAL A 222 24.11 26.63 -11.05
CA VAL A 222 25.46 27.10 -10.77
C VAL A 222 26.15 27.53 -12.08
N PRO A 223 27.07 28.51 -12.05
CA PRO A 223 27.87 28.80 -13.21
C PRO A 223 28.68 27.57 -13.65
N ARG A 224 28.79 27.36 -14.97
CA ARG A 224 29.69 26.33 -15.50
C ARG A 224 31.14 26.77 -15.27
N ARG A 225 31.94 25.89 -14.75
CA ARG A 225 33.38 26.08 -14.61
C ARG A 225 34.10 25.75 -15.91
#